data_b4adf440b97da17e4d2ac8250efb6c47
#
_entry.id   b4adf440b97da17e4d2ac8250efb6c47
#
_cell.length_a   1.000
_cell.length_b   1.000
_cell.length_c   1.000
_cell.angle_alpha   90.00
_cell.angle_beta   90.00
_cell.angle_gamma   90.00
#
_symmetry.space_group_name_H-M   'P 1'
#
loop_
_entity.id
_entity.type
_entity.pdbx_description
1 polymer ?
#
loop_
_entity_poly.entity_id
_entity_poly.type
_entity_poly.pdbx_seq_one_letter_code
_entity_poly.pdbx_strand_id
1 'polypeptide(L)'
;MALTLTTPPEVNTHVVTVLAPGPAISGYFKLGSTRNPQGDEISLTSRSLLFNGAPWFPIMGEFHFSRYPRAEWREGLEKMKAGGIKIVSTYVFWNHHEEVEGEWDWAGQKDLRAFLEACRDVGLLAIVRCGPWCNGEVRYGGFPDWVQNSTRWDPVSRWGLRPEHPAYMASVKRLYQQIGSQMEGLLWKNGGPVIGIQLDNEYSGPSNYLLGLKNLAFEVGMDVPLYTKTGWPRMEDAMPEGEMIPLYGAYPDAAWESSVQVSEGLLYNYIFRQQRIDESIASDVNTIKGGEDESHRDQYPFLTAETGGGMFVSYHRRNRVDPRDVASLALCQLGSGCVGMGYYMYHGGENPDGRFSTLQKSNEIGDIFDITIKSYDFQAPVGQYGQIRPHYNWLRRLNDFMGDFGAELARMPSTLPDGAEKDFSNPDNLRWSVRSDGVSGFLFVNNYQRLQRMPAKLNTNFQIVLPGGGQTIPRNPITIPADSFFCWPFNLDLNGVN
;
A
#
# COMPACT_ATOMS: atom_id res chain seq x y z
N MET A 1 26.30 58.74 -8.53
CA MET A 1 26.08 57.31 -8.47
C MET A 1 24.78 57.11 -7.70
N ALA A 2 23.67 56.89 -8.40
CA ALA A 2 22.35 56.69 -7.75
C ALA A 2 22.30 55.29 -7.17
N LEU A 3 22.15 55.17 -5.85
CA LEU A 3 21.81 53.93 -5.20
C LEU A 3 20.41 53.52 -5.64
N THR A 4 20.31 52.61 -6.57
CA THR A 4 19.06 51.91 -6.83
C THR A 4 18.71 51.11 -5.60
N LEU A 5 17.76 51.61 -4.82
CA LEU A 5 17.10 50.81 -3.79
C LEU A 5 16.36 49.65 -4.49
N THR A 6 16.99 48.50 -4.52
CA THR A 6 16.27 47.28 -4.92
C THR A 6 15.25 47.00 -3.81
N THR A 7 13.98 47.07 -4.16
CA THR A 7 12.89 46.54 -3.29
C THR A 7 13.29 45.14 -2.82
N PRO A 8 13.20 44.82 -1.52
CA PRO A 8 13.43 43.45 -1.10
C PRO A 8 12.52 42.52 -1.88
N PRO A 9 13.01 41.38 -2.30
CA PRO A 9 12.20 40.43 -3.04
C PRO A 9 10.96 40.05 -2.22
N GLU A 10 9.82 40.02 -2.86
CA GLU A 10 8.54 39.65 -2.24
C GLU A 10 8.62 38.26 -1.59
N VAL A 11 8.11 38.13 -0.37
CA VAL A 11 8.09 36.87 0.37
C VAL A 11 6.85 36.09 -0.01
N ASN A 12 7.04 34.87 -0.48
CA ASN A 12 5.98 33.93 -0.77
C ASN A 12 5.55 33.19 0.49
N THR A 13 4.57 33.71 1.21
CA THR A 13 4.02 33.11 2.41
C THR A 13 2.85 32.18 2.07
N HIS A 14 3.01 30.89 2.36
CA HIS A 14 1.96 29.88 2.19
C HIS A 14 1.22 29.71 3.52
N VAL A 15 -0.12 29.79 3.54
CA VAL A 15 -0.92 29.80 4.77
C VAL A 15 -1.83 28.57 4.82
N VAL A 16 -1.94 27.95 6.01
CA VAL A 16 -2.93 26.91 6.30
C VAL A 16 -3.48 27.08 7.72
N THR A 17 -4.78 26.83 7.88
CA THR A 17 -5.41 26.79 9.20
C THR A 17 -5.68 25.34 9.58
N VAL A 18 -5.12 24.93 10.72
CA VAL A 18 -5.25 23.57 11.25
C VAL A 18 -6.27 23.57 12.38
N LEU A 19 -7.21 22.66 12.33
CA LEU A 19 -8.18 22.43 13.40
C LEU A 19 -7.70 21.31 14.32
N ALA A 20 -8.05 21.38 15.59
CA ALA A 20 -7.85 20.24 16.49
C ALA A 20 -8.69 19.04 16.00
N PRO A 21 -8.11 17.84 15.97
CA PRO A 21 -8.83 16.66 15.53
C PRO A 21 -9.97 16.30 16.49
N GLY A 22 -11.15 15.96 15.95
CA GLY A 22 -12.23 15.37 16.74
C GLY A 22 -11.84 13.97 17.29
N PRO A 23 -12.66 13.29 18.07
CA PRO A 23 -12.38 11.94 18.58
C PRO A 23 -12.34 10.90 17.44
N ALA A 24 -11.49 9.88 17.58
CA ALA A 24 -11.53 8.72 16.71
C ALA A 24 -12.75 7.84 17.07
N ILE A 25 -13.38 7.24 16.07
CA ILE A 25 -14.52 6.34 16.24
C ILE A 25 -13.98 4.91 16.37
N SER A 26 -14.59 4.11 17.24
CA SER A 26 -14.21 2.72 17.47
C SER A 26 -15.43 1.84 17.76
N GLY A 27 -15.23 0.52 17.84
CA GLY A 27 -16.25 -0.43 18.31
C GLY A 27 -17.18 -0.99 17.24
N TYR A 28 -17.06 -0.59 15.98
CA TYR A 28 -17.88 -1.11 14.87
C TYR A 28 -17.15 -2.14 13.99
N PHE A 29 -15.83 -2.27 14.14
CA PHE A 29 -15.06 -3.21 13.36
C PHE A 29 -15.36 -4.66 13.74
N LYS A 30 -15.67 -5.48 12.75
CA LYS A 30 -15.95 -6.90 12.91
C LYS A 30 -14.68 -7.71 12.63
N LEU A 31 -13.76 -7.60 13.55
CA LEU A 31 -12.46 -8.28 13.53
C LEU A 31 -12.61 -9.74 13.99
N GLY A 32 -11.61 -10.55 13.64
CA GLY A 32 -11.44 -11.85 14.26
C GLY A 32 -10.78 -11.73 15.65
N SER A 33 -10.11 -12.80 16.06
CA SER A 33 -9.43 -12.85 17.36
C SER A 33 -8.30 -11.82 17.43
N THR A 34 -8.47 -10.78 18.23
CA THR A 34 -7.54 -9.64 18.34
C THR A 34 -6.37 -9.89 19.27
N ARG A 35 -6.47 -10.87 20.19
CA ARG A 35 -5.46 -11.15 21.23
C ARG A 35 -4.66 -12.41 20.94
N ASN A 36 -3.36 -12.32 21.25
CA ASN A 36 -2.46 -13.48 21.27
C ASN A 36 -2.40 -14.14 22.67
N PRO A 37 -1.76 -15.30 22.81
CA PRO A 37 -1.61 -15.96 24.12
C PRO A 37 -0.80 -15.17 25.15
N GLN A 38 0.01 -14.22 24.72
CA GLN A 38 0.79 -13.33 25.59
C GLN A 38 -0.05 -12.16 26.12
N GLY A 39 -1.26 -11.98 25.58
CA GLY A 39 -2.17 -10.90 25.93
C GLY A 39 -2.04 -9.64 25.07
N ASP A 40 -1.12 -9.62 24.09
CA ASP A 40 -1.01 -8.50 23.18
C ASP A 40 -2.23 -8.43 22.26
N GLU A 41 -2.69 -7.22 22.00
CA GLU A 41 -3.90 -6.95 21.22
C GLU A 41 -3.64 -6.08 20.02
N ILE A 42 -4.20 -6.48 18.87
CA ILE A 42 -4.29 -5.67 17.67
C ILE A 42 -5.75 -5.27 17.45
N SER A 43 -6.02 -3.98 17.42
CA SER A 43 -7.36 -3.43 17.20
C SER A 43 -7.30 -2.19 16.31
N LEU A 44 -8.47 -1.57 16.02
CA LEU A 44 -8.58 -0.41 15.14
C LEU A 44 -9.49 0.66 15.72
N THR A 45 -9.19 1.88 15.27
CA THR A 45 -10.12 3.01 15.26
C THR A 45 -10.30 3.50 13.83
N SER A 46 -11.19 4.46 13.61
CA SER A 46 -11.33 5.12 12.30
C SER A 46 -10.06 5.86 11.84
N ARG A 47 -9.06 6.03 12.71
CA ARG A 47 -7.83 6.79 12.42
C ARG A 47 -6.57 5.98 12.36
N SER A 48 -6.47 4.89 13.10
CA SER A 48 -5.23 4.11 13.20
C SER A 48 -5.46 2.67 13.62
N LEU A 49 -4.49 1.83 13.33
CA LEU A 49 -4.32 0.58 14.06
C LEU A 49 -3.83 0.89 15.47
N LEU A 50 -4.20 0.01 16.39
CA LEU A 50 -3.74 0.04 17.77
C LEU A 50 -3.01 -1.25 18.11
N PHE A 51 -1.89 -1.11 18.82
CA PHE A 51 -1.21 -2.22 19.48
C PHE A 51 -1.26 -2.00 20.99
N ASN A 52 -1.90 -2.91 21.70
CA ASN A 52 -2.15 -2.79 23.14
C ASN A 52 -2.82 -1.45 23.53
N GLY A 53 -3.77 -0.99 22.68
CA GLY A 53 -4.51 0.25 22.87
C GLY A 53 -3.76 1.53 22.52
N ALA A 54 -2.47 1.45 22.18
CA ALA A 54 -1.69 2.60 21.71
C ALA A 54 -1.69 2.69 20.18
N PRO A 55 -1.74 3.90 19.58
CA PRO A 55 -1.62 4.08 18.14
C PRO A 55 -0.34 3.43 17.61
N TRP A 56 -0.50 2.63 16.58
CA TRP A 56 0.57 1.89 15.94
C TRP A 56 0.61 2.20 14.44
N PHE A 57 1.79 2.56 13.95
CA PHE A 57 2.04 2.79 12.53
C PHE A 57 2.71 1.56 11.92
N PRO A 58 1.97 0.65 11.28
CA PRO A 58 2.56 -0.50 10.64
C PRO A 58 3.30 -0.10 9.34
N ILE A 59 4.46 -0.71 9.12
CA ILE A 59 5.23 -0.59 7.88
C ILE A 59 5.28 -1.98 7.27
N MET A 60 4.64 -2.15 6.13
CA MET A 60 4.49 -3.42 5.42
C MET A 60 5.37 -3.46 4.18
N GLY A 61 5.80 -4.65 3.79
CA GLY A 61 6.51 -4.87 2.55
C GLY A 61 6.08 -6.18 1.90
N GLU A 62 5.77 -6.12 0.61
CA GLU A 62 5.40 -7.30 -0.17
C GLU A 62 6.62 -8.12 -0.56
N PHE A 63 6.58 -9.42 -0.26
CA PHE A 63 7.57 -10.42 -0.61
C PHE A 63 6.89 -11.73 -0.97
N HIS A 64 6.89 -12.11 -2.24
CA HIS A 64 6.28 -13.36 -2.69
C HIS A 64 7.21 -14.53 -2.45
N PHE A 65 6.94 -15.34 -1.43
CA PHE A 65 7.76 -16.49 -1.06
C PHE A 65 7.99 -17.45 -2.22
N SER A 66 6.97 -17.69 -3.05
CA SER A 66 7.03 -18.59 -4.20
C SER A 66 7.90 -18.09 -5.36
N ARG A 67 8.29 -16.79 -5.33
CA ARG A 67 9.15 -16.15 -6.33
C ARG A 67 10.61 -16.02 -5.92
N TYR A 68 11.00 -16.60 -4.77
CA TYR A 68 12.38 -16.50 -4.27
C TYR A 68 12.87 -17.83 -3.68
N PRO A 69 14.16 -18.19 -3.84
CA PRO A 69 14.67 -19.46 -3.35
C PRO A 69 14.46 -19.63 -1.84
N ARG A 70 13.92 -20.79 -1.45
CA ARG A 70 13.64 -21.09 -0.04
C ARG A 70 14.87 -20.91 0.87
N ALA A 71 16.05 -21.31 0.40
CA ALA A 71 17.30 -21.20 1.15
C ALA A 71 17.67 -19.75 1.50
N GLU A 72 17.13 -18.78 0.78
CA GLU A 72 17.47 -17.37 0.89
C GLU A 72 16.37 -16.53 1.56
N TRP A 73 15.20 -17.14 1.90
CA TRP A 73 14.09 -16.42 2.52
C TRP A 73 14.52 -15.67 3.77
N ARG A 74 15.31 -16.33 4.66
CA ARG A 74 15.75 -15.72 5.91
C ARG A 74 16.55 -14.45 5.66
N GLU A 75 17.52 -14.47 4.74
CA GLU A 75 18.33 -13.30 4.40
C GLU A 75 17.46 -12.17 3.81
N GLY A 76 16.52 -12.50 2.91
CA GLY A 76 15.56 -11.52 2.37
C GLY A 76 14.73 -10.85 3.47
N LEU A 77 14.20 -11.64 4.41
CA LEU A 77 13.41 -11.15 5.54
C LEU A 77 14.25 -10.29 6.49
N GLU A 78 15.49 -10.66 6.77
CA GLU A 78 16.42 -9.88 7.60
C GLU A 78 16.76 -8.53 6.94
N LYS A 79 16.94 -8.48 5.62
CA LYS A 79 17.11 -7.23 4.85
C LYS A 79 15.87 -6.36 4.94
N MET A 80 14.67 -6.94 4.81
CA MET A 80 13.42 -6.21 4.96
C MET A 80 13.29 -5.60 6.36
N LYS A 81 13.56 -6.38 7.40
CA LYS A 81 13.54 -5.92 8.80
C LYS A 81 14.56 -4.79 9.03
N ALA A 82 15.77 -4.93 8.52
CA ALA A 82 16.80 -3.88 8.58
C ALA A 82 16.44 -2.61 7.80
N GLY A 83 15.55 -2.73 6.80
CA GLY A 83 14.94 -1.62 6.07
C GLY A 83 13.75 -0.96 6.77
N GLY A 84 13.40 -1.40 7.99
CA GLY A 84 12.31 -0.84 8.80
C GLY A 84 10.96 -1.54 8.63
N ILE A 85 10.87 -2.60 7.80
CA ILE A 85 9.64 -3.38 7.65
C ILE A 85 9.30 -4.11 8.94
N LYS A 86 8.02 -4.10 9.31
CA LYS A 86 7.46 -4.79 10.48
C LYS A 86 6.52 -5.94 10.10
N ILE A 87 5.86 -5.81 8.95
CA ILE A 87 4.89 -6.78 8.46
C ILE A 87 5.30 -7.19 7.04
N VAL A 88 5.38 -8.49 6.80
CA VAL A 88 5.56 -9.05 5.46
C VAL A 88 4.19 -9.40 4.89
N SER A 89 3.89 -8.91 3.70
CA SER A 89 2.72 -9.29 2.93
C SER A 89 3.13 -10.25 1.82
N THR A 90 2.35 -11.29 1.55
CA THR A 90 2.65 -12.27 0.52
C THR A 90 1.40 -12.87 -0.09
N TYR A 91 1.41 -13.06 -1.42
CA TYR A 91 0.36 -13.79 -2.12
C TYR A 91 0.52 -15.29 -2.05
N VAL A 92 -0.62 -15.98 -2.06
CA VAL A 92 -0.73 -17.42 -2.38
C VAL A 92 -1.38 -17.54 -3.75
N PHE A 93 -0.59 -17.84 -4.75
CA PHE A 93 -1.08 -18.01 -6.13
C PHE A 93 -1.70 -19.40 -6.32
N TRP A 94 -3.00 -19.47 -6.46
CA TRP A 94 -3.72 -20.75 -6.58
C TRP A 94 -3.17 -21.65 -7.71
N ASN A 95 -2.94 -21.08 -8.89
CA ASN A 95 -2.38 -21.83 -10.04
C ASN A 95 -0.99 -22.41 -9.78
N HIS A 96 -0.25 -21.90 -8.79
CA HIS A 96 1.06 -22.41 -8.42
C HIS A 96 0.96 -23.61 -7.47
N HIS A 97 -0.10 -23.70 -6.68
CA HIS A 97 -0.30 -24.75 -5.68
C HIS A 97 -1.23 -25.88 -6.16
N GLU A 98 -2.15 -25.62 -7.09
CA GLU A 98 -3.11 -26.58 -7.67
C GLU A 98 -3.20 -26.37 -9.18
N GLU A 99 -2.09 -26.60 -9.91
CA GLU A 99 -2.08 -26.45 -11.38
C GLU A 99 -3.00 -27.48 -12.06
N VAL A 100 -3.14 -28.67 -11.46
CA VAL A 100 -4.12 -29.71 -11.81
C VAL A 100 -5.14 -29.85 -10.69
N GLU A 101 -6.43 -29.88 -11.03
CA GLU A 101 -7.50 -29.98 -10.02
C GLU A 101 -7.31 -31.16 -9.08
N GLY A 102 -7.24 -30.88 -7.78
CA GLY A 102 -7.06 -31.87 -6.71
C GLY A 102 -5.60 -32.25 -6.42
N GLU A 103 -4.63 -31.80 -7.22
CA GLU A 103 -3.21 -32.05 -6.99
C GLU A 103 -2.55 -30.84 -6.32
N TRP A 104 -2.42 -30.88 -5.02
CA TRP A 104 -1.82 -29.80 -4.23
C TRP A 104 -0.32 -29.99 -4.01
N ASP A 105 0.43 -28.90 -4.13
CA ASP A 105 1.87 -28.89 -3.91
C ASP A 105 2.27 -27.72 -2.97
N TRP A 106 2.80 -28.06 -1.82
CA TRP A 106 3.31 -27.15 -0.78
C TRP A 106 4.79 -27.40 -0.47
N ALA A 107 5.53 -28.04 -1.39
CA ALA A 107 6.94 -28.36 -1.18
C ALA A 107 7.89 -27.28 -1.70
N GLY A 108 9.11 -27.25 -1.18
CA GLY A 108 10.18 -26.36 -1.63
C GLY A 108 9.83 -24.87 -1.52
N GLN A 109 9.87 -24.15 -2.64
CA GLN A 109 9.50 -22.72 -2.68
C GLN A 109 7.99 -22.47 -2.52
N LYS A 110 7.17 -23.52 -2.52
CA LYS A 110 5.72 -23.46 -2.32
C LYS A 110 5.31 -23.61 -0.86
N ASP A 111 6.26 -23.83 0.06
CA ASP A 111 6.03 -24.09 1.49
C ASP A 111 5.68 -22.77 2.24
N LEU A 112 4.39 -22.39 2.21
CA LEU A 112 3.89 -21.24 2.91
C LEU A 112 4.15 -21.32 4.42
N ARG A 113 3.96 -22.52 5.00
CA ARG A 113 4.17 -22.72 6.43
C ARG A 113 5.60 -22.38 6.83
N ALA A 114 6.59 -22.94 6.14
CA ALA A 114 8.00 -22.65 6.42
C ALA A 114 8.38 -21.18 6.22
N PHE A 115 7.75 -20.50 5.24
CA PHE A 115 7.96 -19.07 5.05
C PHE A 115 7.41 -18.24 6.23
N LEU A 116 6.21 -18.57 6.72
CA LEU A 116 5.61 -17.90 7.88
C LEU A 116 6.40 -18.19 9.17
N GLU A 117 6.93 -19.39 9.32
CA GLU A 117 7.85 -19.73 10.43
C GLU A 117 9.14 -18.89 10.33
N ALA A 118 9.69 -18.71 9.14
CA ALA A 118 10.85 -17.82 8.94
C ALA A 118 10.53 -16.35 9.28
N CYS A 119 9.33 -15.85 8.94
CA CYS A 119 8.88 -14.51 9.37
C CYS A 119 8.86 -14.41 10.90
N ARG A 120 8.26 -15.38 11.60
CA ARG A 120 8.24 -15.44 13.06
C ARG A 120 9.66 -15.43 13.64
N ASP A 121 10.54 -16.28 13.12
CA ASP A 121 11.90 -16.47 13.63
C ASP A 121 12.80 -15.24 13.42
N VAL A 122 12.53 -14.46 12.39
CA VAL A 122 13.15 -13.15 12.16
C VAL A 122 12.49 -12.06 13.03
N GLY A 123 11.28 -12.32 13.58
CA GLY A 123 10.49 -11.36 14.35
C GLY A 123 9.76 -10.36 13.49
N LEU A 124 9.18 -10.82 12.40
CA LEU A 124 8.28 -10.08 11.52
C LEU A 124 6.87 -10.65 11.63
N LEU A 125 5.87 -9.78 11.57
CA LEU A 125 4.47 -10.16 11.43
C LEU A 125 4.16 -10.45 9.95
N ALA A 126 3.01 -11.07 9.67
CA ALA A 126 2.62 -11.43 8.32
C ALA A 126 1.16 -11.12 8.01
N ILE A 127 0.90 -10.73 6.76
CA ILE A 127 -0.42 -10.70 6.12
C ILE A 127 -0.38 -11.64 4.93
N VAL A 128 -1.30 -12.62 4.88
CA VAL A 128 -1.39 -13.57 3.77
C VAL A 128 -2.50 -13.11 2.84
N ARG A 129 -2.15 -12.87 1.58
CA ARG A 129 -3.10 -12.48 0.53
C ARG A 129 -3.61 -13.74 -0.16
N CYS A 130 -4.79 -14.20 0.28
CA CYS A 130 -5.30 -15.54 -0.01
C CYS A 130 -5.95 -15.70 -1.39
N GLY A 131 -6.14 -14.62 -2.11
CA GLY A 131 -6.94 -14.66 -3.34
C GLY A 131 -8.42 -14.92 -3.03
N PRO A 132 -9.16 -15.62 -3.91
CA PRO A 132 -8.70 -16.51 -5.01
C PRO A 132 -8.08 -15.81 -6.22
N TRP A 133 -8.48 -14.57 -6.54
CA TRP A 133 -7.81 -13.74 -7.52
C TRP A 133 -6.74 -12.88 -6.83
N CYS A 134 -5.53 -12.88 -7.38
CA CYS A 134 -4.39 -12.12 -6.83
C CYS A 134 -3.92 -11.00 -7.75
N ASN A 135 -4.18 -11.05 -9.05
CA ASN A 135 -3.47 -10.32 -10.10
C ASN A 135 -1.97 -10.66 -10.06
N GLY A 136 -1.14 -9.91 -9.34
CA GLY A 136 0.29 -10.22 -9.08
C GLY A 136 1.12 -10.53 -10.32
N GLU A 137 0.66 -10.08 -11.50
CA GLU A 137 1.21 -10.34 -12.84
C GLU A 137 1.44 -11.84 -13.10
N VAL A 138 0.56 -12.68 -12.57
CA VAL A 138 0.54 -14.12 -12.85
C VAL A 138 -0.56 -14.50 -13.85
N ARG A 139 -0.38 -15.64 -14.49
CA ARG A 139 -1.33 -16.23 -15.45
C ARG A 139 -2.73 -16.28 -14.82
N TYR A 140 -3.73 -15.76 -15.55
CA TYR A 140 -5.12 -15.65 -15.13
C TYR A 140 -5.32 -15.05 -13.73
N GLY A 141 -4.43 -14.12 -13.31
CA GLY A 141 -4.50 -13.48 -11.99
C GLY A 141 -4.32 -14.44 -10.82
N GLY A 142 -3.76 -15.63 -11.06
CA GLY A 142 -3.55 -16.67 -10.07
C GLY A 142 -4.55 -17.82 -10.16
N PHE A 143 -5.58 -17.74 -10.99
CA PHE A 143 -6.47 -18.88 -11.23
C PHE A 143 -5.76 -20.00 -12.00
N PRO A 144 -5.90 -21.27 -11.58
CA PRO A 144 -5.53 -22.40 -12.42
C PRO A 144 -6.30 -22.43 -13.74
N ASP A 145 -5.69 -22.99 -14.78
CA ASP A 145 -6.32 -23.10 -16.10
C ASP A 145 -7.66 -23.85 -16.04
N TRP A 146 -7.77 -24.85 -15.16
CA TRP A 146 -9.01 -25.61 -14.98
C TRP A 146 -10.12 -24.79 -14.30
N VAL A 147 -9.77 -23.75 -13.53
CA VAL A 147 -10.74 -22.76 -12.99
C VAL A 147 -11.16 -21.80 -14.09
N GLN A 148 -10.20 -21.21 -14.79
CA GLN A 148 -10.44 -20.19 -15.81
C GLN A 148 -11.25 -20.72 -16.99
N ASN A 149 -10.96 -21.95 -17.42
CA ASN A 149 -11.58 -22.58 -18.60
C ASN A 149 -12.70 -23.55 -18.24
N SER A 150 -13.22 -23.52 -17.01
CA SER A 150 -14.28 -24.42 -16.57
C SER A 150 -15.58 -24.16 -17.30
N THR A 151 -16.27 -25.27 -17.66
CA THR A 151 -17.66 -25.22 -18.17
C THR A 151 -18.70 -25.38 -17.05
N ARG A 152 -18.27 -25.56 -15.81
CA ARG A 152 -19.14 -25.79 -14.63
C ARG A 152 -19.75 -24.51 -14.08
N TRP A 153 -19.23 -23.35 -14.46
CA TRP A 153 -19.69 -22.01 -14.08
C TRP A 153 -19.42 -21.02 -15.20
N ASP A 154 -20.01 -19.83 -15.10
CA ASP A 154 -19.77 -18.75 -16.04
C ASP A 154 -18.29 -18.35 -16.05
N PRO A 155 -17.76 -17.90 -17.19
CA PRO A 155 -16.36 -17.49 -17.29
C PRO A 155 -15.99 -16.47 -16.22
N VAL A 156 -14.86 -16.71 -15.56
CA VAL A 156 -14.31 -15.75 -14.61
C VAL A 156 -13.85 -14.52 -15.36
N SER A 157 -14.43 -13.39 -15.01
CA SER A 157 -14.06 -12.11 -15.63
C SER A 157 -12.68 -11.66 -15.14
N ARG A 158 -11.87 -11.15 -16.07
CA ARG A 158 -10.55 -10.58 -15.82
C ARG A 158 -10.58 -9.41 -14.84
N TRP A 159 -11.69 -8.67 -14.80
CA TRP A 159 -11.79 -7.38 -14.16
C TRP A 159 -13.00 -7.23 -13.21
N GLY A 160 -13.13 -8.11 -12.26
CA GLY A 160 -14.02 -7.84 -11.16
C GLY A 160 -15.15 -8.85 -10.94
N LEU A 161 -15.82 -9.36 -11.95
CA LEU A 161 -16.87 -10.33 -11.70
C LEU A 161 -16.29 -11.70 -11.45
N ARG A 162 -16.58 -12.25 -10.28
CA ARG A 162 -16.32 -13.65 -9.92
C ARG A 162 -17.66 -14.37 -9.92
N PRO A 163 -17.70 -15.63 -10.39
CA PRO A 163 -18.95 -16.37 -10.37
C PRO A 163 -19.36 -16.69 -8.93
N GLU A 164 -20.59 -16.37 -8.57
CA GLU A 164 -21.19 -16.82 -7.30
C GLU A 164 -21.72 -18.26 -7.39
N HIS A 165 -21.29 -19.01 -8.38
CA HIS A 165 -21.75 -20.36 -8.62
C HIS A 165 -21.30 -21.30 -7.49
N PRO A 166 -22.21 -22.17 -6.94
CA PRO A 166 -21.88 -23.03 -5.80
C PRO A 166 -20.65 -23.93 -6.03
N ALA A 167 -20.45 -24.44 -7.23
CA ALA A 167 -19.30 -25.30 -7.55
C ALA A 167 -17.98 -24.50 -7.55
N TYR A 168 -17.98 -23.22 -8.00
CA TYR A 168 -16.83 -22.34 -7.90
C TYR A 168 -16.51 -22.04 -6.41
N MET A 169 -17.52 -21.64 -5.65
CA MET A 169 -17.34 -21.35 -4.22
C MET A 169 -16.88 -22.58 -3.43
N ALA A 170 -17.31 -23.80 -3.81
CA ALA A 170 -16.79 -25.02 -3.24
C ALA A 170 -15.30 -25.24 -3.57
N SER A 171 -14.84 -24.84 -4.74
CA SER A 171 -13.43 -24.89 -5.13
C SER A 171 -12.61 -23.86 -4.35
N VAL A 172 -13.13 -22.64 -4.19
CA VAL A 172 -12.52 -21.60 -3.33
C VAL A 172 -12.43 -22.08 -1.88
N LYS A 173 -13.47 -22.76 -1.36
CA LYS A 173 -13.43 -23.35 -0.02
C LYS A 173 -12.28 -24.36 0.13
N ARG A 174 -12.05 -25.22 -0.86
CA ARG A 174 -10.90 -26.14 -0.83
C ARG A 174 -9.57 -25.39 -0.83
N LEU A 175 -9.42 -24.33 -1.64
CA LEU A 175 -8.25 -23.46 -1.59
C LEU A 175 -8.02 -22.91 -0.16
N TYR A 176 -9.07 -22.36 0.45
CA TYR A 176 -8.97 -21.78 1.79
C TYR A 176 -8.68 -22.82 2.86
N GLN A 177 -9.23 -24.04 2.74
CA GLN A 177 -8.86 -25.16 3.61
C GLN A 177 -7.38 -25.49 3.53
N GLN A 178 -6.82 -25.52 2.30
CA GLN A 178 -5.39 -25.76 2.09
C GLN A 178 -4.53 -24.65 2.69
N ILE A 179 -4.86 -23.38 2.41
CA ILE A 179 -4.14 -22.24 2.99
C ILE A 179 -4.25 -22.26 4.51
N GLY A 180 -5.45 -22.49 5.05
CA GLY A 180 -5.69 -22.56 6.49
C GLY A 180 -4.86 -23.63 7.18
N SER A 181 -4.70 -24.81 6.54
CA SER A 181 -3.84 -25.88 7.05
C SER A 181 -2.36 -25.50 7.11
N GLN A 182 -1.87 -24.70 6.16
CA GLN A 182 -0.50 -24.17 6.18
C GLN A 182 -0.31 -23.16 7.33
N MET A 183 -1.36 -22.43 7.69
CA MET A 183 -1.34 -21.41 8.76
C MET A 183 -1.71 -21.96 10.16
N GLU A 184 -2.04 -23.24 10.27
CA GLU A 184 -2.44 -23.84 11.54
C GLU A 184 -1.34 -23.66 12.62
N GLY A 185 -1.71 -23.06 13.78
CA GLY A 185 -0.79 -22.72 14.86
C GLY A 185 0.06 -21.47 14.63
N LEU A 186 -0.03 -20.83 13.43
CA LEU A 186 0.74 -19.63 13.06
C LEU A 186 -0.11 -18.35 13.04
N LEU A 187 -1.41 -18.43 13.36
CA LEU A 187 -2.27 -17.27 13.50
C LEU A 187 -1.93 -16.49 14.77
N TRP A 188 -2.23 -15.19 14.78
CA TRP A 188 -2.01 -14.31 15.94
C TRP A 188 -2.58 -14.89 17.24
N LYS A 189 -3.81 -15.37 17.21
CA LYS A 189 -4.47 -16.00 18.35
C LYS A 189 -3.73 -17.22 18.91
N ASN A 190 -2.83 -17.80 18.16
CA ASN A 190 -2.00 -18.95 18.56
C ASN A 190 -0.56 -18.52 18.96
N GLY A 191 -0.25 -17.21 18.91
CA GLY A 191 1.10 -16.68 19.13
C GLY A 191 1.98 -16.71 17.87
N GLY A 192 1.40 -16.95 16.69
CA GLY A 192 2.09 -16.92 15.41
C GLY A 192 2.16 -15.51 14.80
N PRO A 193 2.84 -15.37 13.67
CA PRO A 193 3.09 -14.08 13.04
C PRO A 193 1.90 -13.55 12.20
N VAL A 194 0.91 -14.40 11.86
CA VAL A 194 -0.16 -14.05 10.93
C VAL A 194 -1.21 -13.20 11.64
N ILE A 195 -1.21 -11.89 11.35
CA ILE A 195 -2.13 -10.90 11.92
C ILE A 195 -3.27 -10.52 10.98
N GLY A 196 -3.20 -10.90 9.71
CA GLY A 196 -4.22 -10.53 8.75
C GLY A 196 -4.23 -11.41 7.52
N ILE A 197 -5.36 -11.37 6.83
CA ILE A 197 -5.53 -11.94 5.50
C ILE A 197 -6.19 -10.91 4.59
N GLN A 198 -5.78 -10.89 3.32
CA GLN A 198 -6.48 -10.18 2.28
C GLN A 198 -7.31 -11.17 1.46
N LEU A 199 -8.56 -10.81 1.22
CA LEU A 199 -9.53 -11.60 0.48
C LEU A 199 -9.71 -10.97 -0.91
N ASP A 200 -9.47 -11.77 -1.95
CA ASP A 200 -9.43 -11.32 -3.35
C ASP A 200 -8.44 -10.16 -3.58
N ASN A 201 -8.43 -9.57 -4.75
CA ASN A 201 -7.61 -8.39 -5.05
C ASN A 201 -8.31 -7.50 -6.08
N GLU A 202 -8.33 -6.18 -5.82
CA GLU A 202 -8.93 -5.17 -6.71
C GLU A 202 -10.33 -5.54 -7.19
N TYR A 203 -11.12 -6.14 -6.31
CA TYR A 203 -12.46 -6.62 -6.64
C TYR A 203 -13.44 -5.46 -6.74
N SER A 204 -14.17 -5.38 -7.84
CA SER A 204 -15.13 -4.31 -8.15
C SER A 204 -16.59 -4.75 -8.26
N GLY A 205 -16.88 -6.04 -8.04
CA GLY A 205 -18.25 -6.58 -8.07
C GLY A 205 -19.01 -6.36 -6.76
N PRO A 206 -20.15 -7.08 -6.58
CA PRO A 206 -20.98 -6.98 -5.39
C PRO A 206 -20.28 -7.34 -4.08
N SER A 207 -20.61 -6.65 -2.99
CA SER A 207 -19.99 -6.84 -1.66
C SER A 207 -20.25 -8.21 -1.03
N ASN A 208 -21.39 -8.83 -1.34
CA ASN A 208 -21.77 -10.16 -0.86
C ASN A 208 -20.74 -11.25 -1.19
N TYR A 209 -20.07 -11.15 -2.32
CA TYR A 209 -18.98 -12.09 -2.68
C TYR A 209 -17.82 -12.02 -1.67
N LEU A 210 -17.32 -10.83 -1.36
CA LEU A 210 -16.24 -10.66 -0.37
C LEU A 210 -16.68 -11.08 1.03
N LEU A 211 -17.94 -10.82 1.40
CA LEU A 211 -18.52 -11.32 2.66
C LEU A 211 -18.56 -12.86 2.67
N GLY A 212 -18.92 -13.46 1.55
CA GLY A 212 -18.88 -14.91 1.36
C GLY A 212 -17.46 -15.47 1.56
N LEU A 213 -16.45 -14.83 0.99
CA LEU A 213 -15.04 -15.21 1.21
C LEU A 213 -14.62 -15.07 2.67
N LYS A 214 -15.02 -13.99 3.35
CA LYS A 214 -14.74 -13.82 4.80
C LYS A 214 -15.37 -14.92 5.63
N ASN A 215 -16.63 -15.27 5.35
CA ASN A 215 -17.33 -16.36 6.02
C ASN A 215 -16.63 -17.70 5.80
N LEU A 216 -16.20 -17.99 4.57
CA LEU A 216 -15.41 -19.20 4.27
C LEU A 216 -14.08 -19.20 5.03
N ALA A 217 -13.39 -18.05 5.12
CA ALA A 217 -12.15 -17.93 5.86
C ALA A 217 -12.36 -18.28 7.35
N PHE A 218 -13.41 -17.77 7.96
CA PHE A 218 -13.79 -18.12 9.33
C PHE A 218 -14.12 -19.61 9.48
N GLU A 219 -14.92 -20.15 8.57
CA GLU A 219 -15.35 -21.55 8.58
C GLU A 219 -14.16 -22.53 8.55
N VAL A 220 -13.11 -22.18 7.82
CA VAL A 220 -11.89 -23.00 7.73
C VAL A 220 -10.84 -22.66 8.80
N GLY A 221 -11.19 -21.80 9.75
CA GLY A 221 -10.35 -21.49 10.92
C GLY A 221 -9.34 -20.36 10.74
N MET A 222 -9.34 -19.66 9.62
CA MET A 222 -8.49 -18.49 9.35
C MET A 222 -8.99 -17.25 10.09
N ASP A 223 -8.99 -17.32 11.42
CA ASP A 223 -9.47 -16.27 12.33
C ASP A 223 -8.31 -15.37 12.76
N VAL A 224 -8.26 -14.17 12.19
CA VAL A 224 -7.18 -13.18 12.34
C VAL A 224 -7.73 -11.80 12.72
N PRO A 225 -6.94 -10.92 13.36
CA PRO A 225 -7.38 -9.56 13.67
C PRO A 225 -7.84 -8.77 12.44
N LEU A 226 -7.17 -8.91 11.30
CA LEU A 226 -7.36 -8.02 10.16
C LEU A 226 -7.87 -8.79 8.93
N TYR A 227 -9.07 -8.44 8.47
CA TYR A 227 -9.59 -8.84 7.16
C TYR A 227 -9.53 -7.64 6.24
N THR A 228 -8.78 -7.73 5.14
CA THR A 228 -8.48 -6.60 4.28
C THR A 228 -8.93 -6.83 2.85
N LYS A 229 -9.14 -5.74 2.12
CA LYS A 229 -9.31 -5.72 0.67
C LYS A 229 -8.50 -4.55 0.08
N THR A 230 -8.13 -4.66 -1.19
CA THR A 230 -7.56 -3.57 -1.98
C THR A 230 -8.61 -2.95 -2.92
N GLY A 231 -8.40 -1.72 -3.36
CA GLY A 231 -9.26 -1.07 -4.35
C GLY A 231 -10.61 -0.63 -3.80
N TRP A 232 -10.65 0.01 -2.63
CA TRP A 232 -11.81 0.69 -2.08
C TRP A 232 -11.89 2.13 -2.62
N PRO A 233 -13.07 2.69 -3.02
CA PRO A 233 -14.46 2.26 -2.87
C PRO A 233 -15.12 1.73 -4.16
N ARG A 234 -14.45 1.07 -5.05
CA ARG A 234 -14.88 0.74 -6.42
C ARG A 234 -15.80 -0.47 -6.58
N MET A 235 -16.46 -0.88 -5.55
CA MET A 235 -17.40 -1.98 -5.61
C MET A 235 -18.72 -1.54 -6.23
N GLU A 236 -19.52 -2.47 -6.77
CA GLU A 236 -20.85 -2.20 -7.29
C GLU A 236 -21.81 -1.66 -6.21
N ASP A 237 -21.59 -2.11 -4.97
CA ASP A 237 -22.33 -1.68 -3.78
C ASP A 237 -21.36 -1.48 -2.60
N ALA A 238 -21.83 -0.75 -1.57
CA ALA A 238 -21.03 -0.48 -0.40
C ALA A 238 -20.81 -1.75 0.43
N MET A 239 -19.56 -2.00 0.83
CA MET A 239 -19.24 -3.01 1.84
C MET A 239 -19.92 -2.61 3.16
N PRO A 240 -20.65 -3.53 3.84
CA PRO A 240 -21.16 -3.25 5.16
C PRO A 240 -20.06 -2.80 6.12
N GLU A 241 -20.36 -1.78 6.93
CA GLU A 241 -19.42 -1.11 7.79
C GLU A 241 -18.70 -2.07 8.75
N GLY A 242 -17.38 -1.88 8.85
CA GLY A 242 -16.52 -2.64 9.77
C GLY A 242 -16.18 -4.06 9.33
N GLU A 243 -16.75 -4.57 8.23
CA GLU A 243 -16.51 -5.95 7.80
C GLU A 243 -15.10 -6.18 7.25
N MET A 244 -14.57 -5.23 6.49
CA MET A 244 -13.24 -5.33 5.88
C MET A 244 -12.53 -3.98 5.94
N ILE A 245 -11.22 -4.03 6.04
CA ILE A 245 -10.36 -2.84 6.10
C ILE A 245 -9.88 -2.55 4.68
N PRO A 246 -10.18 -1.37 4.12
CA PRO A 246 -9.70 -0.97 2.81
C PRO A 246 -8.20 -0.65 2.87
N LEU A 247 -7.44 -1.18 1.92
CA LEU A 247 -6.04 -0.86 1.70
C LEU A 247 -5.89 -0.20 0.33
N TYR A 248 -5.13 0.86 0.30
CA TYR A 248 -4.91 1.69 -0.89
C TYR A 248 -3.50 1.49 -1.45
N GLY A 249 -3.19 2.20 -2.53
CA GLY A 249 -1.87 2.18 -3.13
C GLY A 249 -1.63 3.38 -4.03
N ALA A 250 -0.45 3.43 -4.60
CA ALA A 250 -0.06 4.36 -5.65
C ALA A 250 1.25 3.88 -6.27
N TYR A 251 1.42 4.03 -7.58
CA TYR A 251 2.63 3.61 -8.26
C TYR A 251 3.35 4.78 -8.92
N PRO A 252 4.69 4.71 -9.05
CA PRO A 252 5.47 5.76 -9.72
C PRO A 252 5.30 5.74 -11.24
N ASP A 253 4.89 4.62 -11.81
CA ASP A 253 4.66 4.41 -13.24
C ASP A 253 3.54 3.37 -13.42
N ALA A 254 3.00 3.26 -14.64
CA ALA A 254 1.93 2.33 -14.98
C ALA A 254 2.38 1.41 -16.13
N ALA A 255 3.16 0.39 -15.82
CA ALA A 255 3.64 -0.57 -16.82
C ALA A 255 2.53 -1.43 -17.43
N TRP A 256 1.32 -1.36 -16.87
CA TRP A 256 0.09 -1.95 -17.43
C TRP A 256 -0.55 -1.08 -18.54
N GLU A 257 -0.16 0.18 -18.70
CA GLU A 257 -0.67 1.03 -19.76
C GLU A 257 0.02 0.73 -21.10
N SER A 258 -0.76 0.72 -22.18
CA SER A 258 -0.24 0.55 -23.53
C SER A 258 0.44 1.82 -24.07
N SER A 259 0.17 2.99 -23.48
CA SER A 259 0.80 4.25 -23.83
C SER A 259 2.24 4.31 -23.33
N VAL A 260 3.14 4.84 -24.15
CA VAL A 260 4.52 5.15 -23.74
C VAL A 260 4.61 6.42 -22.87
N GLN A 261 3.55 7.21 -22.85
CA GLN A 261 3.46 8.42 -22.03
C GLN A 261 2.92 8.06 -20.65
N VAL A 262 3.41 8.75 -19.64
CA VAL A 262 2.85 8.66 -18.28
C VAL A 262 1.45 9.25 -18.32
N SER A 263 0.46 8.50 -17.82
CA SER A 263 -0.91 9.01 -17.74
C SER A 263 -1.01 10.18 -16.75
N GLU A 264 -1.95 11.07 -17.02
CA GLU A 264 -2.22 12.22 -16.15
C GLU A 264 -2.60 11.77 -14.71
N GLY A 265 -3.28 10.63 -14.59
CA GLY A 265 -3.63 10.03 -13.29
C GLY A 265 -2.42 9.73 -12.39
N LEU A 266 -1.26 9.37 -12.96
CA LEU A 266 -0.04 9.15 -12.18
C LEU A 266 0.54 10.43 -11.58
N LEU A 267 0.25 11.61 -12.16
CA LEU A 267 0.73 12.88 -11.62
C LEU A 267 0.10 13.18 -10.26
N TYR A 268 -1.11 12.69 -10.02
CA TYR A 268 -1.78 12.79 -8.71
C TYR A 268 -1.04 12.07 -7.58
N ASN A 269 -0.15 11.14 -7.89
CA ASN A 269 0.64 10.43 -6.88
C ASN A 269 1.74 11.30 -6.26
N TYR A 270 2.04 12.45 -6.88
CA TYR A 270 3.07 13.41 -6.44
C TYR A 270 2.50 14.67 -5.82
N ILE A 271 1.21 14.69 -5.46
CA ILE A 271 0.57 15.78 -4.73
C ILE A 271 0.00 15.27 -3.41
N PHE A 272 -0.28 16.20 -2.50
CA PHE A 272 -1.02 15.89 -1.27
C PHE A 272 -2.51 15.99 -1.53
N ARG A 273 -3.27 15.01 -1.03
CA ARG A 273 -4.72 14.89 -1.30
C ARG A 273 -5.50 14.53 -0.04
N GLN A 274 -6.75 14.99 0.04
CA GLN A 274 -7.70 14.49 1.02
C GLN A 274 -8.35 13.19 0.56
N GLN A 275 -8.43 13.00 -0.75
CA GLN A 275 -9.08 11.85 -1.34
C GLN A 275 -8.16 10.64 -1.37
N ARG A 276 -8.62 9.55 -0.78
CA ARG A 276 -7.96 8.23 -0.81
C ARG A 276 -8.43 7.48 -2.04
N ILE A 277 -8.22 8.07 -3.23
CA ILE A 277 -8.59 7.47 -4.50
C ILE A 277 -7.38 6.73 -5.02
N ASP A 278 -7.60 5.48 -5.37
CA ASP A 278 -6.58 4.60 -5.92
C ASP A 278 -6.54 4.70 -7.44
N GLU A 279 -6.41 5.93 -7.95
CA GLU A 279 -6.45 6.20 -9.39
C GLU A 279 -5.32 5.52 -10.15
N SER A 280 -4.21 5.23 -9.48
CA SER A 280 -3.05 4.62 -10.11
C SER A 280 -3.15 3.11 -10.26
N ILE A 281 -3.90 2.42 -9.39
CA ILE A 281 -4.12 0.96 -9.49
C ILE A 281 -5.22 0.65 -10.50
N ALA A 282 -5.98 1.65 -10.89
CA ALA A 282 -7.14 1.44 -11.71
C ALA A 282 -7.41 2.61 -12.67
N SER A 283 -6.39 3.17 -13.28
CA SER A 283 -6.57 4.08 -14.42
C SER A 283 -7.34 3.42 -15.57
N ASP A 284 -7.30 2.11 -15.67
CA ASP A 284 -8.06 1.27 -16.60
C ASP A 284 -9.49 0.96 -16.12
N VAL A 285 -9.81 1.19 -14.86
CA VAL A 285 -11.15 1.03 -14.25
C VAL A 285 -11.78 2.40 -13.92
N ASN A 286 -11.10 3.50 -14.22
CA ASN A 286 -11.52 4.87 -13.91
C ASN A 286 -12.72 5.33 -14.73
N THR A 287 -13.86 4.77 -14.44
CA THR A 287 -15.09 5.52 -14.51
C THR A 287 -15.60 5.66 -13.08
N ILE A 288 -15.20 6.71 -12.41
CA ILE A 288 -15.92 7.22 -11.24
C ILE A 288 -17.35 7.50 -11.71
N LYS A 289 -18.20 6.52 -11.58
CA LYS A 289 -19.62 6.70 -11.84
C LYS A 289 -20.19 7.45 -10.66
N GLY A 290 -20.29 8.76 -10.84
CA GLY A 290 -21.20 9.67 -10.16
C GLY A 290 -21.23 9.64 -8.64
N GLY A 291 -20.96 10.79 -8.02
CA GLY A 291 -21.45 11.18 -6.69
C GLY A 291 -21.13 10.16 -5.60
N GLU A 292 -19.88 9.93 -5.34
CA GLU A 292 -19.45 9.02 -4.30
C GLU A 292 -19.86 9.51 -2.92
N ASP A 293 -20.44 8.61 -2.16
CA ASP A 293 -20.63 8.81 -0.74
C ASP A 293 -19.26 8.78 -0.04
N GLU A 294 -18.67 9.96 0.09
CA GLU A 294 -17.39 10.16 0.79
C GLU A 294 -17.49 9.87 2.30
N SER A 295 -18.66 9.59 2.82
CA SER A 295 -18.93 9.38 4.25
C SER A 295 -18.15 8.22 4.85
N HIS A 296 -17.77 7.23 4.05
CA HIS A 296 -17.00 6.08 4.51
C HIS A 296 -15.51 6.35 4.75
N ARG A 297 -14.96 7.46 4.26
CA ARG A 297 -13.52 7.76 4.40
C ARG A 297 -13.08 7.98 5.83
N ASP A 298 -13.91 8.67 6.60
CA ASP A 298 -13.59 9.00 8.00
C ASP A 298 -13.83 7.83 8.96
N GLN A 299 -14.37 6.73 8.45
CA GLN A 299 -14.67 5.52 9.21
C GLN A 299 -13.51 4.52 9.22
N TYR A 300 -12.53 4.65 8.33
CA TYR A 300 -11.39 3.74 8.23
C TYR A 300 -10.06 4.48 8.29
N PRO A 301 -9.04 3.90 8.93
CA PRO A 301 -7.69 4.46 8.85
C PRO A 301 -7.17 4.41 7.42
N PHE A 302 -6.39 5.41 7.03
CA PHE A 302 -5.73 5.40 5.73
C PHE A 302 -4.50 4.49 5.77
N LEU A 303 -4.65 3.29 5.26
CA LEU A 303 -3.60 2.28 5.16
C LEU A 303 -3.32 1.98 3.69
N THR A 304 -2.07 1.71 3.35
CA THR A 304 -1.71 1.24 2.02
C THR A 304 -1.21 -0.20 2.04
N ALA A 305 -1.45 -0.94 0.96
CA ALA A 305 -0.83 -2.23 0.69
C ALA A 305 0.15 -2.14 -0.48
N GLU A 306 -0.09 -1.19 -1.40
CA GLU A 306 0.56 -1.16 -2.69
C GLU A 306 1.13 0.23 -3.03
N THR A 307 1.88 0.82 -2.10
CA THR A 307 2.75 1.95 -2.43
C THR A 307 3.95 1.42 -3.19
N GLY A 308 4.13 1.83 -4.45
CA GLY A 308 5.16 1.29 -5.32
C GLY A 308 6.57 1.44 -4.75
N GLY A 309 7.20 0.33 -4.38
CA GLY A 309 8.63 0.28 -4.05
C GLY A 309 9.52 0.34 -5.30
N GLY A 310 8.93 0.18 -6.44
CA GLY A 310 9.46 0.22 -7.79
C GLY A 310 8.31 0.06 -8.78
N MET A 311 8.60 -0.54 -9.94
CA MET A 311 7.60 -0.92 -10.95
C MET A 311 8.15 -2.03 -11.83
N PHE A 312 7.30 -2.98 -12.22
CA PHE A 312 7.69 -3.99 -13.19
C PHE A 312 7.91 -3.37 -14.58
N VAL A 313 8.52 -4.13 -15.47
CA VAL A 313 8.63 -3.80 -16.90
C VAL A 313 7.83 -4.80 -17.71
N SER A 314 7.20 -4.32 -18.77
CA SER A 314 6.56 -5.15 -19.78
C SER A 314 7.34 -5.06 -21.10
N TYR A 315 7.02 -5.93 -22.08
CA TYR A 315 7.66 -5.84 -23.39
C TYR A 315 7.31 -4.58 -24.15
N HIS A 316 6.14 -3.99 -23.90
CA HIS A 316 5.72 -2.73 -24.56
C HIS A 316 6.10 -1.49 -23.75
N ARG A 317 6.39 -1.62 -22.43
CA ARG A 317 6.76 -0.48 -21.57
C ARG A 317 7.93 -0.84 -20.66
N ARG A 318 9.09 -0.28 -20.97
CA ARG A 318 10.34 -0.50 -20.24
C ARG A 318 10.70 0.77 -19.48
N ASN A 319 9.98 1.00 -18.40
CA ASN A 319 10.19 2.13 -17.51
C ASN A 319 11.49 1.95 -16.70
N ARG A 320 12.06 3.06 -16.28
CA ARG A 320 13.10 3.13 -15.27
C ARG A 320 12.62 4.03 -14.14
N VAL A 321 12.53 3.48 -12.94
CA VAL A 321 12.10 4.20 -11.73
C VAL A 321 13.31 4.76 -11.01
N ASP A 322 13.31 6.08 -10.75
CA ASP A 322 14.34 6.73 -9.92
C ASP A 322 14.01 6.49 -8.43
N PRO A 323 15.00 6.34 -7.54
CA PRO A 323 14.75 6.23 -6.09
C PRO A 323 13.92 7.37 -5.50
N ARG A 324 14.02 8.58 -6.09
CA ARG A 324 13.22 9.73 -5.67
C ARG A 324 11.75 9.57 -6.05
N ASP A 325 11.44 8.86 -7.15
CA ASP A 325 10.05 8.61 -7.54
C ASP A 325 9.31 7.89 -6.42
N VAL A 326 9.88 6.80 -5.90
CA VAL A 326 9.25 5.99 -4.84
C VAL A 326 9.23 6.71 -3.49
N ALA A 327 10.30 7.43 -3.15
CA ALA A 327 10.39 8.13 -1.87
C ALA A 327 9.46 9.36 -1.80
N SER A 328 9.37 10.13 -2.89
CA SER A 328 8.47 11.27 -3.00
C SER A 328 7.01 10.84 -2.96
N LEU A 329 6.66 9.76 -3.68
CA LEU A 329 5.34 9.16 -3.66
C LEU A 329 4.94 8.73 -2.24
N ALA A 330 5.80 7.99 -1.54
CA ALA A 330 5.55 7.57 -0.16
C ALA A 330 5.41 8.80 0.78
N LEU A 331 6.23 9.84 0.61
CA LEU A 331 6.10 11.09 1.35
C LEU A 331 4.75 11.78 1.10
N CYS A 332 4.27 11.79 -0.15
CA CYS A 332 2.97 12.37 -0.49
C CYS A 332 1.82 11.61 0.19
N GLN A 333 1.86 10.29 0.20
CA GLN A 333 0.85 9.50 0.92
C GLN A 333 0.92 9.74 2.43
N LEU A 334 2.12 9.81 3.00
CA LEU A 334 2.31 10.11 4.41
C LEU A 334 1.75 11.50 4.77
N GLY A 335 2.09 12.52 3.99
CA GLY A 335 1.57 13.89 4.17
C GLY A 335 0.06 14.01 3.91
N SER A 336 -0.52 13.11 3.13
CA SER A 336 -1.97 13.01 2.87
C SER A 336 -2.75 12.28 3.98
N GLY A 337 -2.07 11.82 5.04
CA GLY A 337 -2.72 11.23 6.20
C GLY A 337 -2.58 9.70 6.31
N CYS A 338 -1.73 9.06 5.50
CA CYS A 338 -1.44 7.64 5.65
C CYS A 338 -0.92 7.34 7.07
N VAL A 339 -1.47 6.28 7.69
CA VAL A 339 -1.15 5.82 9.05
C VAL A 339 -0.69 4.35 9.09
N GLY A 340 -0.41 3.79 7.93
CA GLY A 340 0.20 2.47 7.78
C GLY A 340 0.65 2.30 6.34
N MET A 341 1.97 2.19 6.13
CA MET A 341 2.60 2.18 4.81
C MET A 341 2.91 0.76 4.36
N GLY A 342 2.35 0.35 3.22
CA GLY A 342 2.66 -0.93 2.58
C GLY A 342 3.29 -0.74 1.21
N TYR A 343 4.45 -1.35 1.00
CA TYR A 343 5.19 -1.26 -0.27
C TYR A 343 4.97 -2.49 -1.13
N TYR A 344 4.66 -2.27 -2.40
CA TYR A 344 4.56 -3.30 -3.43
C TYR A 344 5.46 -2.98 -4.64
N MET A 345 6.45 -3.76 -5.01
CA MET A 345 7.12 -4.80 -4.22
C MET A 345 8.19 -4.17 -3.34
N TYR A 346 8.41 -4.71 -2.15
CA TYR A 346 9.62 -4.38 -1.37
C TYR A 346 10.77 -5.33 -1.69
N HIS A 347 10.46 -6.59 -1.97
CA HIS A 347 11.41 -7.61 -2.41
C HIS A 347 10.97 -8.18 -3.76
N GLY A 348 11.82 -8.10 -4.75
CA GLY A 348 11.60 -8.70 -6.06
C GLY A 348 11.81 -10.21 -6.04
N GLY A 349 11.64 -10.84 -7.20
CA GLY A 349 11.82 -12.28 -7.32
C GLY A 349 11.81 -12.75 -8.77
N GLU A 350 11.67 -14.05 -8.95
CA GLU A 350 11.55 -14.72 -10.26
C GLU A 350 10.23 -15.49 -10.34
N ASN A 351 9.58 -15.40 -11.49
CA ASN A 351 8.40 -16.20 -11.76
C ASN A 351 8.77 -17.69 -11.78
N PRO A 352 8.09 -18.52 -10.96
CA PRO A 352 8.33 -19.95 -10.97
C PRO A 352 7.86 -20.60 -12.25
N ASP A 353 8.44 -21.77 -12.61
CA ASP A 353 7.93 -22.61 -13.65
C ASP A 353 6.70 -23.39 -13.17
N GLY A 354 5.69 -23.53 -14.02
CA GLY A 354 4.61 -24.50 -13.86
C GLY A 354 4.97 -25.85 -14.48
N ARG A 355 4.11 -26.85 -14.24
CA ARG A 355 4.23 -28.17 -14.90
C ARG A 355 3.85 -28.13 -16.37
N PHE A 356 2.90 -27.28 -16.74
CA PHE A 356 2.29 -27.22 -18.06
C PHE A 356 2.34 -25.83 -18.68
N SER A 357 2.62 -24.80 -17.91
CA SER A 357 2.62 -23.42 -18.38
C SER A 357 3.71 -22.61 -17.71
N THR A 358 4.07 -21.49 -18.32
CA THR A 358 4.74 -20.40 -17.63
C THR A 358 3.70 -19.65 -16.79
N LEU A 359 4.03 -19.30 -15.53
CA LEU A 359 3.05 -18.74 -14.60
C LEU A 359 2.94 -17.22 -14.65
N GLN A 360 3.71 -16.55 -15.50
CA GLN A 360 3.60 -15.09 -15.65
C GLN A 360 2.41 -14.72 -16.58
N LYS A 361 1.95 -13.51 -16.43
CA LYS A 361 0.98 -12.86 -17.30
C LYS A 361 1.58 -12.63 -18.68
N SER A 362 0.92 -13.06 -19.75
CA SER A 362 1.45 -12.99 -21.12
C SER A 362 0.37 -12.89 -22.19
N ASN A 363 0.77 -12.53 -23.42
CA ASN A 363 -0.11 -12.52 -24.59
C ASN A 363 -0.67 -13.91 -24.93
N GLU A 364 -0.03 -14.98 -24.51
CA GLU A 364 -0.52 -16.36 -24.73
C GLU A 364 -1.94 -16.56 -24.18
N ILE A 365 -2.26 -15.93 -23.07
CA ILE A 365 -3.59 -15.98 -22.45
C ILE A 365 -4.48 -14.80 -22.85
N GLY A 366 -4.10 -14.07 -23.91
CA GLY A 366 -4.84 -12.90 -24.34
C GLY A 366 -4.68 -11.69 -23.43
N ASP A 367 -3.66 -11.65 -22.56
CA ASP A 367 -3.32 -10.48 -21.78
C ASP A 367 -2.56 -9.47 -22.65
N ILE A 368 -2.93 -8.19 -22.56
CA ILE A 368 -2.25 -7.12 -23.28
C ILE A 368 -0.88 -6.78 -22.67
N PHE A 369 -0.65 -7.19 -21.42
CA PHE A 369 0.60 -6.93 -20.71
C PHE A 369 1.48 -8.17 -20.77
N ASP A 370 2.41 -8.17 -21.70
CA ASP A 370 3.38 -9.25 -21.83
C ASP A 370 4.58 -8.93 -20.94
N ILE A 371 4.59 -9.46 -19.74
CA ILE A 371 5.68 -9.28 -18.80
C ILE A 371 6.82 -10.25 -19.05
N THR A 372 7.98 -9.97 -18.48
CA THR A 372 9.16 -10.83 -18.57
C THR A 372 8.87 -12.22 -17.99
N ILE A 373 9.28 -13.26 -18.72
CA ILE A 373 8.97 -14.67 -18.37
C ILE A 373 9.50 -15.02 -16.99
N LYS A 374 10.75 -14.68 -16.69
CA LYS A 374 11.39 -15.04 -15.41
C LYS A 374 11.45 -13.87 -14.43
N SER A 375 11.91 -12.73 -14.87
CA SER A 375 12.14 -11.62 -13.95
C SER A 375 10.86 -11.01 -13.41
N TYR A 376 10.68 -11.05 -12.12
CA TYR A 376 9.74 -10.24 -11.37
C TYR A 376 10.49 -9.34 -10.39
N ASP A 377 11.57 -8.75 -10.88
CA ASP A 377 12.44 -7.87 -10.12
C ASP A 377 11.72 -6.63 -9.57
N PHE A 378 10.72 -6.15 -10.29
CA PHE A 378 9.89 -4.99 -9.96
C PHE A 378 10.69 -3.69 -9.72
N GLN A 379 11.97 -3.68 -10.01
CA GLN A 379 12.90 -2.62 -9.57
C GLN A 379 12.79 -2.34 -8.06
N ALA A 380 12.47 -3.37 -7.28
CA ALA A 380 12.17 -3.29 -5.86
C ALA A 380 13.40 -2.86 -5.03
N PRO A 381 13.21 -2.33 -3.80
CA PRO A 381 14.30 -1.99 -2.87
C PRO A 381 15.28 -3.12 -2.64
N VAL A 382 14.79 -4.34 -2.46
CA VAL A 382 15.56 -5.58 -2.51
C VAL A 382 15.21 -6.26 -3.83
N GLY A 383 16.15 -6.38 -4.74
CA GLY A 383 15.91 -6.92 -6.08
C GLY A 383 15.79 -8.45 -6.11
N GLN A 384 15.50 -9.00 -7.30
CA GLN A 384 15.23 -10.43 -7.50
C GLN A 384 16.35 -11.38 -7.06
N TYR A 385 17.58 -10.89 -6.95
CA TYR A 385 18.75 -11.65 -6.45
C TYR A 385 19.18 -11.23 -5.05
N GLY A 386 18.31 -10.56 -4.29
CA GLY A 386 18.63 -10.07 -2.95
C GLY A 386 19.53 -8.83 -2.92
N GLN A 387 19.84 -8.22 -4.06
CA GLN A 387 20.68 -7.01 -4.13
C GLN A 387 19.92 -5.79 -3.59
N ILE A 388 20.63 -4.97 -2.82
CA ILE A 388 20.11 -3.70 -2.29
C ILE A 388 20.21 -2.61 -3.36
N ARG A 389 19.10 -1.96 -3.68
CA ARG A 389 19.04 -0.81 -4.58
C ARG A 389 19.05 0.51 -3.82
N PRO A 390 19.36 1.63 -4.50
CA PRO A 390 19.23 2.97 -3.89
C PRO A 390 17.85 3.27 -3.32
N HIS A 391 16.77 2.70 -3.90
CA HIS A 391 15.38 2.74 -3.39
C HIS A 391 15.29 2.36 -1.91
N TYR A 392 15.99 1.29 -1.53
CA TYR A 392 16.05 0.80 -0.15
C TYR A 392 16.53 1.87 0.84
N ASN A 393 17.62 2.57 0.50
CA ASN A 393 18.20 3.58 1.39
C ASN A 393 17.29 4.81 1.53
N TRP A 394 16.59 5.20 0.46
CA TRP A 394 15.63 6.29 0.51
C TRP A 394 14.40 5.94 1.33
N LEU A 395 13.83 4.75 1.11
CA LEU A 395 12.65 4.30 1.85
C LEU A 395 13.01 3.99 3.31
N ARG A 396 14.19 3.45 3.60
CA ARG A 396 14.63 3.20 4.96
C ARG A 396 14.62 4.47 5.82
N ARG A 397 15.10 5.60 5.29
CA ARG A 397 15.05 6.88 6.02
C ARG A 397 13.62 7.28 6.38
N LEU A 398 12.70 7.08 5.45
CA LEU A 398 11.29 7.35 5.69
C LEU A 398 10.68 6.34 6.67
N ASN A 399 11.09 5.08 6.58
CA ASN A 399 10.65 4.03 7.50
C ASN A 399 11.18 4.26 8.92
N ASP A 400 12.42 4.68 9.07
CA ASP A 400 13.00 5.07 10.36
C ASP A 400 12.21 6.25 10.97
N PHE A 401 11.90 7.29 10.15
CA PHE A 401 11.04 8.41 10.59
C PHE A 401 9.65 7.93 11.02
N MET A 402 8.99 7.06 10.25
CA MET A 402 7.69 6.49 10.64
C MET A 402 7.81 5.56 11.86
N GLY A 403 8.95 4.92 12.05
CA GLY A 403 9.24 4.13 13.24
C GLY A 403 9.33 4.96 14.51
N ASP A 404 9.97 6.13 14.42
CA ASP A 404 10.18 7.04 15.55
C ASP A 404 8.93 7.89 15.88
N PHE A 405 8.24 8.39 14.85
CA PHE A 405 7.14 9.37 15.00
C PHE A 405 5.78 8.83 14.54
N GLY A 406 5.68 7.55 14.23
CA GLY A 406 4.45 6.98 13.68
C GLY A 406 3.26 7.01 14.63
N ALA A 407 3.51 6.86 15.93
CA ALA A 407 2.45 6.94 16.95
C ALA A 407 1.85 8.35 17.04
N GLU A 408 2.68 9.38 16.91
CA GLU A 408 2.26 10.79 16.84
C GLU A 408 1.51 11.06 15.54
N LEU A 409 2.09 10.65 14.41
CA LEU A 409 1.47 10.79 13.09
C LEU A 409 0.10 10.10 13.02
N ALA A 410 -0.08 8.96 13.67
CA ALA A 410 -1.35 8.25 13.70
C ALA A 410 -2.48 9.04 14.38
N ARG A 411 -2.15 10.05 15.19
CA ARG A 411 -3.11 10.97 15.84
C ARG A 411 -3.32 12.26 15.05
N MET A 412 -2.47 12.55 14.07
CA MET A 412 -2.39 13.82 13.36
C MET A 412 -3.06 13.70 11.98
N PRO A 413 -4.31 14.15 11.79
CA PRO A 413 -4.90 14.21 10.47
C PRO A 413 -4.14 15.17 9.56
N SER A 414 -4.30 14.98 8.25
CA SER A 414 -3.73 15.89 7.25
C SER A 414 -4.63 17.10 7.05
N THR A 415 -4.02 18.27 6.93
CA THR A 415 -4.67 19.50 6.48
C THR A 415 -3.95 20.03 5.25
N LEU A 416 -4.71 20.28 4.19
CA LEU A 416 -4.21 20.82 2.94
C LEU A 416 -4.51 22.32 2.86
N PRO A 417 -3.65 23.13 2.19
CA PRO A 417 -3.99 24.49 1.87
C PRO A 417 -5.14 24.54 0.86
N ASP A 418 -5.92 25.64 0.88
CA ASP A 418 -7.03 25.83 -0.03
C ASP A 418 -6.57 25.74 -1.49
N GLY A 419 -7.24 24.92 -2.27
CA GLY A 419 -6.92 24.71 -3.68
C GLY A 419 -5.67 23.87 -3.97
N ALA A 420 -5.16 23.14 -2.98
CA ALA A 420 -3.96 22.30 -3.12
C ALA A 420 -4.04 21.25 -4.23
N GLU A 421 -5.24 20.77 -4.54
CA GLU A 421 -5.48 19.75 -5.57
C GLU A 421 -5.76 20.36 -6.95
N LYS A 422 -5.81 21.70 -7.06
CA LYS A 422 -6.07 22.41 -8.31
C LYS A 422 -4.76 22.68 -9.03
N ASP A 423 -4.81 22.56 -10.36
CA ASP A 423 -3.68 22.88 -11.25
C ASP A 423 -2.39 22.14 -10.86
N PHE A 424 -2.52 20.84 -10.58
CA PHE A 424 -1.40 19.97 -10.18
C PHE A 424 -0.36 19.78 -11.28
N SER A 425 -0.71 20.06 -12.53
CA SER A 425 0.19 20.00 -13.67
C SER A 425 1.14 21.21 -13.77
N ASN A 426 0.84 22.29 -13.05
CA ASN A 426 1.68 23.49 -13.04
C ASN A 426 2.92 23.28 -12.15
N PRO A 427 4.14 23.25 -12.71
CA PRO A 427 5.36 23.04 -11.95
C PRO A 427 5.71 24.22 -11.04
N ASP A 428 5.10 25.38 -11.22
CA ASP A 428 5.33 26.56 -10.39
C ASP A 428 4.58 26.49 -9.07
N ASN A 429 3.53 25.69 -8.98
CA ASN A 429 2.79 25.49 -7.74
C ASN A 429 3.60 24.68 -6.73
N LEU A 430 3.67 25.17 -5.49
CA LEU A 430 4.26 24.42 -4.38
C LEU A 430 3.25 23.46 -3.81
N ARG A 431 3.64 22.19 -3.69
CA ARG A 431 2.84 21.11 -3.11
C ARG A 431 3.26 20.90 -1.67
N TRP A 432 2.32 21.04 -0.76
CA TRP A 432 2.60 20.90 0.67
C TRP A 432 1.34 20.57 1.47
N SER A 433 1.54 20.02 2.65
CA SER A 433 0.49 19.71 3.61
C SER A 433 1.01 19.80 5.03
N VAL A 434 0.11 19.80 6.00
CA VAL A 434 0.44 19.77 7.42
C VAL A 434 -0.29 18.62 8.08
N ARG A 435 0.41 17.82 8.87
CA ARG A 435 -0.19 16.89 9.82
C ARG A 435 0.00 17.42 11.23
N SER A 436 -1.10 17.52 12.00
CA SER A 436 -1.04 18.11 13.34
C SER A 436 -2.17 17.60 14.23
N ASP A 437 -1.89 17.57 15.52
CA ASP A 437 -2.88 17.36 16.59
C ASP A 437 -3.51 18.68 17.09
N GLY A 438 -3.18 19.81 16.45
CA GLY A 438 -3.62 21.15 16.83
C GLY A 438 -2.63 21.90 17.73
N VAL A 439 -1.54 21.27 18.18
CA VAL A 439 -0.48 21.86 19.00
C VAL A 439 0.88 21.71 18.33
N SER A 440 1.24 20.50 17.99
CA SER A 440 2.47 20.11 17.31
C SER A 440 2.19 19.45 15.96
N GLY A 441 3.22 19.21 15.17
CA GLY A 441 3.01 18.51 13.92
C GLY A 441 4.20 18.47 12.98
N PHE A 442 3.89 18.13 11.72
CA PHE A 442 4.86 18.00 10.65
C PHE A 442 4.37 18.72 9.40
N LEU A 443 5.24 19.53 8.82
CA LEU A 443 5.08 20.15 7.50
C LEU A 443 5.69 19.24 6.45
N PHE A 444 4.92 18.84 5.47
CA PHE A 444 5.37 18.04 4.32
C PHE A 444 5.42 18.93 3.09
N VAL A 445 6.52 18.84 2.34
CA VAL A 445 6.73 19.60 1.10
C VAL A 445 7.19 18.65 0.01
N ASN A 446 6.54 18.72 -1.15
CA ASN A 446 6.93 18.00 -2.34
C ASN A 446 7.10 18.93 -3.54
N ASN A 447 8.34 19.31 -3.83
CA ASN A 447 8.75 20.02 -5.04
C ASN A 447 9.44 19.08 -6.03
N TYR A 448 8.90 17.85 -6.18
CA TYR A 448 9.40 16.81 -7.07
C TYR A 448 8.25 16.16 -7.85
N GLN A 449 8.51 15.79 -9.07
CA GLN A 449 7.62 14.98 -9.88
C GLN A 449 8.42 14.14 -10.87
N ARG A 450 8.02 12.89 -11.03
CA ARG A 450 8.61 12.02 -12.04
C ARG A 450 8.51 12.62 -13.44
N LEU A 451 9.60 12.52 -14.21
CA LEU A 451 9.72 12.97 -15.61
C LEU A 451 9.42 14.46 -15.88
N GLN A 452 9.28 15.26 -14.83
CA GLN A 452 9.10 16.70 -14.93
C GLN A 452 10.04 17.41 -13.98
N ARG A 453 10.76 18.41 -14.48
CA ARG A 453 11.59 19.27 -13.64
C ARG A 453 10.72 20.28 -12.89
N MET A 454 10.84 20.30 -11.58
CA MET A 454 10.18 21.28 -10.71
C MET A 454 11.16 22.41 -10.38
N PRO A 455 10.85 23.67 -10.71
CA PRO A 455 11.75 24.80 -10.45
C PRO A 455 11.90 25.05 -8.94
N ALA A 456 12.99 25.71 -8.55
CA ALA A 456 13.18 26.16 -7.17
C ALA A 456 12.10 27.20 -6.80
N LYS A 457 11.63 27.18 -5.55
CA LYS A 457 10.68 28.16 -5.00
C LYS A 457 11.44 29.15 -4.12
N LEU A 458 11.50 30.38 -4.57
CA LEU A 458 12.31 31.41 -3.93
C LEU A 458 11.54 32.12 -2.81
N ASN A 459 12.25 32.60 -1.79
CA ASN A 459 11.71 33.44 -0.72
C ASN A 459 10.44 32.85 -0.07
N THR A 460 10.45 31.57 0.23
CA THR A 460 9.29 30.82 0.69
C THR A 460 9.31 30.66 2.21
N ASN A 461 8.16 30.87 2.84
CA ASN A 461 7.88 30.41 4.20
C ASN A 461 6.43 29.92 4.32
N PHE A 462 6.12 29.28 5.45
CA PHE A 462 4.81 28.69 5.73
C PHE A 462 4.26 29.30 7.02
N GLN A 463 3.04 29.78 6.98
CA GLN A 463 2.30 30.24 8.15
C GLN A 463 1.26 29.15 8.51
N ILE A 464 1.48 28.51 9.65
CA ILE A 464 0.59 27.48 10.18
C ILE A 464 -0.21 28.13 11.31
N VAL A 465 -1.52 28.26 11.11
CA VAL A 465 -2.45 28.81 12.11
C VAL A 465 -3.04 27.65 12.90
N LEU A 466 -2.64 27.52 14.16
CA LEU A 466 -3.11 26.52 15.10
C LEU A 466 -4.16 27.11 16.05
N PRO A 467 -4.99 26.30 16.75
CA PRO A 467 -5.94 26.78 17.74
C PRO A 467 -5.32 27.66 18.84
N GLY A 468 -4.06 27.40 19.21
CA GLY A 468 -3.30 28.13 20.21
C GLY A 468 -2.52 29.36 19.70
N GLY A 469 -2.54 29.61 18.39
CA GLY A 469 -1.82 30.72 17.74
C GLY A 469 -1.07 30.31 16.50
N GLY A 470 -0.72 31.26 15.65
CA GLY A 470 0.00 31.03 14.41
C GLY A 470 1.52 31.04 14.59
N GLN A 471 2.20 30.29 13.74
CA GLN A 471 3.66 30.33 13.63
C GLN A 471 4.12 30.32 12.18
N THR A 472 5.29 30.94 11.93
CA THR A 472 5.91 30.98 10.60
C THR A 472 7.16 30.12 10.58
N ILE A 473 7.23 29.21 9.63
CA ILE A 473 8.33 28.25 9.47
C ILE A 473 8.84 28.28 8.01
N PRO A 474 10.14 28.49 7.79
CA PRO A 474 11.08 29.07 8.75
C PRO A 474 10.79 30.56 8.94
N ARG A 475 11.29 31.16 10.03
CA ARG A 475 11.09 32.61 10.30
C ARG A 475 11.63 33.48 9.18
N ASN A 476 12.81 33.14 8.67
CA ASN A 476 13.42 33.78 7.52
C ASN A 476 13.06 32.98 6.28
N PRO A 477 12.53 33.62 5.24
CA PRO A 477 12.23 32.93 3.98
C PRO A 477 13.46 32.23 3.41
N ILE A 478 13.23 31.07 2.82
CA ILE A 478 14.28 30.24 2.21
C ILE A 478 13.98 29.98 0.74
N THR A 479 14.95 29.44 0.05
CA THR A 479 14.73 28.82 -1.26
C THR A 479 14.49 27.32 -1.06
N ILE A 480 13.34 26.81 -1.47
CA ILE A 480 13.10 25.38 -1.62
C ILE A 480 13.80 24.95 -2.91
N PRO A 481 14.78 24.04 -2.85
CA PRO A 481 15.53 23.64 -4.04
C PRO A 481 14.64 23.01 -5.11
N ALA A 482 15.07 23.10 -6.37
CA ALA A 482 14.48 22.36 -7.46
C ALA A 482 14.52 20.86 -7.18
N ASP A 483 13.48 20.14 -7.61
CA ASP A 483 13.39 18.69 -7.52
C ASP A 483 13.65 18.12 -6.11
N SER A 484 13.21 18.83 -5.05
CA SER A 484 13.36 18.44 -3.65
C SER A 484 12.05 18.08 -2.97
N PHE A 485 12.12 17.25 -1.95
CA PHE A 485 11.00 16.93 -1.07
C PHE A 485 11.52 16.64 0.34
N PHE A 486 10.73 16.99 1.35
CA PHE A 486 11.12 16.87 2.76
C PHE A 486 9.94 16.97 3.72
N CYS A 487 10.21 16.65 4.98
CA CYS A 487 9.31 16.83 6.11
C CYS A 487 10.03 17.59 7.22
N TRP A 488 9.35 18.58 7.85
CA TRP A 488 9.86 19.32 8.99
C TRP A 488 8.92 19.25 10.17
N PRO A 489 9.44 18.96 11.40
CA PRO A 489 8.65 19.06 12.61
C PRO A 489 8.43 20.52 13.02
N PHE A 490 7.36 20.75 13.77
CA PHE A 490 7.13 22.01 14.48
C PHE A 490 6.49 21.73 15.83
N ASN A 491 6.85 22.52 16.85
CA ASN A 491 6.39 22.40 18.24
C ASN A 491 6.48 20.97 18.78
N LEU A 492 7.47 20.20 18.32
CA LEU A 492 7.66 18.83 18.77
C LEU A 492 8.29 18.84 20.17
N ASP A 493 7.61 18.24 21.16
CA ASP A 493 8.16 18.09 22.50
C ASP A 493 9.28 17.03 22.48
N LEU A 494 10.50 17.47 22.72
CA LEU A 494 11.67 16.63 22.93
C LEU A 494 12.03 16.58 24.43
N ASN A 495 11.19 15.94 25.24
CA ASN A 495 11.34 15.85 26.70
C ASN A 495 11.42 17.23 27.39
N GLY A 496 10.48 18.12 27.05
CA GLY A 496 10.37 19.46 27.63
C GLY A 496 11.21 20.54 26.93
N VAL A 497 11.86 20.20 25.82
CA VAL A 497 12.52 21.15 24.92
C VAL A 497 11.71 21.25 23.63
N ASN A 498 11.09 22.39 23.38
CA ASN A 498 10.31 22.70 22.17
C ASN A 498 11.14 23.48 21.14
#